data_f3a680857a7fb74c0f0008236038b7fa
#
_entry.id   f3a680857a7fb74c0f0008236038b7fa
#
_cell.length_a   1.000
_cell.length_b   1.000
_cell.length_c   1.000
_cell.angle_alpha   90.00
_cell.angle_beta   90.00
_cell.angle_gamma   90.00
#
_symmetry.space_group_name_H-M   'P 1'
#
loop_
_entity.id
_entity.type
_entity.pdbx_description
1 polymer ?
#
loop_
_entity_poly.entity_id
_entity_poly.type
_entity_poly.pdbx_seq_one_letter_code
_entity_poly.pdbx_strand_id
1 'polypeptide(L)'
;MKNFPKAMIAGLVATIVLSLFFVMKDAMGIMPQLDLPRMIAGMMGMPDAPRLGWAVHFFIGVVLYGAALALLDEHLPGNSKIGHGVLLATAGWLMMMVVLMPIAGTGLFGLNLGISAPIMTLMLHLIFGAVLGAYYGHALARQASVPLRA
;
A
#
# COMPACT_ATOMS: atom_id res chain seq x y z
N MET A 1 -5.13 -11.08 -18.18
CA MET A 1 -4.97 -9.64 -18.45
C MET A 1 -6.25 -8.79 -18.28
N LYS A 2 -7.46 -9.39 -18.28
CA LYS A 2 -8.75 -8.66 -18.18
C LYS A 2 -8.98 -7.86 -16.86
N ASN A 3 -8.23 -8.18 -15.80
CA ASN A 3 -8.46 -7.59 -14.46
C ASN A 3 -7.43 -6.53 -14.05
N PHE A 4 -6.39 -6.28 -14.86
CA PHE A 4 -5.35 -5.29 -14.56
C PHE A 4 -5.90 -3.89 -14.27
N PRO A 5 -6.75 -3.29 -15.12
CA PRO A 5 -7.28 -1.95 -14.87
C PRO A 5 -8.05 -1.88 -13.55
N LYS A 6 -8.80 -2.92 -13.20
CA LYS A 6 -9.56 -2.97 -11.94
C LYS A 6 -8.65 -3.04 -10.72
N ALA A 7 -7.59 -3.85 -10.80
CA ALA A 7 -6.61 -3.97 -9.74
C ALA A 7 -5.83 -2.65 -9.56
N MET A 8 -5.48 -1.95 -10.64
CA MET A 8 -4.85 -0.63 -10.56
C MET A 8 -5.77 0.43 -9.97
N ILE A 9 -7.07 0.44 -10.33
CA ILE A 9 -8.05 1.33 -9.70
C ILE A 9 -8.21 1.00 -8.22
N ALA A 10 -8.24 -0.29 -7.86
CA ALA A 10 -8.26 -0.71 -6.47
C ALA A 10 -7.02 -0.23 -5.70
N GLY A 11 -5.83 -0.33 -6.31
CA GLY A 11 -4.59 0.23 -5.79
C GLY A 11 -4.65 1.73 -5.60
N LEU A 12 -5.22 2.46 -6.57
CA LEU A 12 -5.41 3.91 -6.46
C LEU A 12 -6.31 4.28 -5.29
N VAL A 13 -7.47 3.63 -5.18
CA VAL A 13 -8.42 3.88 -4.07
C VAL A 13 -7.77 3.58 -2.72
N ALA A 14 -7.11 2.43 -2.59
CA ALA A 14 -6.41 2.06 -1.36
C ALA A 14 -5.29 3.04 -1.00
N THR A 15 -4.52 3.51 -2.00
CA THR A 15 -3.46 4.50 -1.81
C THR A 15 -4.01 5.86 -1.38
N ILE A 16 -5.13 6.30 -1.95
CA ILE A 16 -5.79 7.54 -1.52
C ILE A 16 -6.24 7.44 -0.06
N VAL A 17 -6.89 6.35 0.32
CA VAL A 17 -7.31 6.12 1.72
C VAL A 17 -6.11 6.14 2.65
N LEU A 18 -5.03 5.43 2.31
CA LEU A 18 -3.80 5.42 3.10
C LEU A 18 -3.16 6.81 3.20
N SER A 19 -3.14 7.57 2.10
CA SER A 19 -2.60 8.94 2.07
C SER A 19 -3.38 9.88 2.99
N LEU A 20 -4.70 9.73 3.08
CA LEU A 20 -5.53 10.48 4.03
C LEU A 20 -5.13 10.19 5.48
N PHE A 21 -4.86 8.91 5.82
CA PHE A 21 -4.36 8.58 7.16
C PHE A 21 -3.00 9.21 7.45
N PHE A 22 -2.08 9.27 6.46
CA PHE A 22 -0.80 9.95 6.63
C PHE A 22 -0.98 11.44 6.88
N VAL A 23 -1.79 12.12 6.09
CA VAL A 23 -2.08 13.55 6.26
C VAL A 23 -2.72 13.82 7.62
N MET A 24 -3.67 12.98 8.05
CA MET A 24 -4.30 13.09 9.37
C MET A 24 -3.29 12.89 10.50
N LYS A 25 -2.44 11.85 10.40
CA LYS A 25 -1.38 11.58 11.37
C LYS A 25 -0.46 12.78 11.52
N ASP A 26 -0.03 13.38 10.41
CA ASP A 26 0.86 14.54 10.41
C ASP A 26 0.18 15.77 10.99
N ALA A 27 -1.09 16.03 10.64
CA ALA A 27 -1.88 17.12 11.21
C ALA A 27 -2.09 16.99 12.72
N MET A 28 -2.14 15.76 13.23
CA MET A 28 -2.26 15.46 14.67
C MET A 28 -0.90 15.45 15.40
N GLY A 29 0.21 15.60 14.70
CA GLY A 29 1.56 15.52 15.27
C GLY A 29 1.93 14.11 15.76
N ILE A 30 1.26 13.06 15.26
CA ILE A 30 1.53 11.68 15.65
C ILE A 30 2.74 11.17 14.89
N MET A 31 3.81 10.80 15.62
CA MET A 31 5.06 10.29 15.06
C MET A 31 5.60 11.16 13.89
N PRO A 32 5.95 12.43 14.12
CA PRO A 32 6.41 13.34 13.07
C PRO A 32 7.71 12.86 12.39
N GLN A 33 8.50 12.02 13.08
CA GLN A 33 9.70 11.39 12.54
C GLN A 33 9.41 10.30 11.48
N LEU A 34 8.17 9.80 11.40
CA LEU A 34 7.72 8.86 10.38
C LEU A 34 7.08 9.64 9.21
N ASP A 35 7.90 10.36 8.47
CA ASP A 35 7.50 11.08 7.25
C ASP A 35 7.86 10.23 6.02
N LEU A 36 6.94 9.36 5.62
CA LEU A 36 7.18 8.41 4.53
C LEU A 36 7.57 9.09 3.21
N PRO A 37 6.90 10.16 2.73
CA PRO A 37 7.31 10.83 1.51
C PRO A 37 8.73 11.39 1.56
N ARG A 38 9.14 11.99 2.66
CA ARG A 38 10.53 12.47 2.83
C ARG A 38 11.52 11.33 2.94
N MET A 39 11.17 10.25 3.61
CA MET A 39 12.03 9.06 3.71
C MET A 39 12.27 8.44 2.33
N ILE A 40 11.22 8.30 1.50
CA ILE A 40 11.34 7.79 0.13
C ILE A 40 12.20 8.74 -0.72
N ALA A 41 11.94 10.04 -0.67
CA ALA A 41 12.73 11.03 -1.39
C ALA A 41 14.20 11.04 -0.93
N GLY A 42 14.44 10.90 0.37
CA GLY A 42 15.78 10.78 0.95
C GLY A 42 16.57 9.56 0.45
N MET A 43 15.90 8.39 0.34
CA MET A 43 16.51 7.20 -0.25
C MET A 43 16.91 7.40 -1.73
N MET A 44 16.27 8.34 -2.43
CA MET A 44 16.63 8.73 -3.80
C MET A 44 17.65 9.88 -3.85
N GLY A 45 18.21 10.29 -2.71
CA GLY A 45 19.18 11.40 -2.62
C GLY A 45 18.53 12.78 -2.70
N MET A 46 17.21 12.91 -2.57
CA MET A 46 16.46 14.17 -2.72
C MET A 46 15.55 14.44 -1.49
N PRO A 47 16.09 14.56 -0.26
CA PRO A 47 15.29 14.69 0.96
C PRO A 47 14.39 15.94 0.98
N ASP A 48 14.76 16.98 0.24
CA ASP A 48 14.01 18.23 0.13
C ASP A 48 12.92 18.20 -0.95
N ALA A 49 12.69 17.06 -1.60
CA ALA A 49 11.69 16.87 -2.64
C ALA A 49 10.55 15.91 -2.21
N PRO A 50 9.74 16.22 -1.18
CA PRO A 50 8.69 15.32 -0.69
C PRO A 50 7.62 15.00 -1.75
N ARG A 51 7.45 15.87 -2.76
CA ARG A 51 6.57 15.59 -3.90
C ARG A 51 7.00 14.37 -4.70
N LEU A 52 8.31 14.14 -4.83
CA LEU A 52 8.85 12.92 -5.45
C LEU A 52 8.51 11.69 -4.62
N GLY A 53 8.65 11.77 -3.29
CA GLY A 53 8.27 10.70 -2.38
C GLY A 53 6.77 10.35 -2.50
N TRP A 54 5.89 11.35 -2.61
CA TRP A 54 4.47 11.13 -2.88
C TRP A 54 4.24 10.44 -4.24
N ALA A 55 4.92 10.88 -5.29
CA ALA A 55 4.80 10.26 -6.61
C ALA A 55 5.20 8.78 -6.58
N VAL A 56 6.31 8.45 -5.90
CA VAL A 56 6.77 7.07 -5.72
C VAL A 56 5.80 6.28 -4.86
N HIS A 57 5.27 6.85 -3.79
CA HIS A 57 4.24 6.20 -2.95
C HIS A 57 3.01 5.81 -3.78
N PHE A 58 2.49 6.72 -4.60
CA PHE A 58 1.38 6.43 -5.50
C PHE A 58 1.74 5.39 -6.57
N PHE A 59 2.95 5.46 -7.13
CA PHE A 59 3.43 4.46 -8.05
C PHE A 59 3.46 3.06 -7.42
N ILE A 60 3.97 2.94 -6.20
CA ILE A 60 4.00 1.67 -5.46
C ILE A 60 2.57 1.16 -5.24
N GLY A 61 1.68 1.99 -4.71
CA GLY A 61 0.31 1.56 -4.37
C GLY A 61 -0.54 1.23 -5.59
N VAL A 62 -0.46 2.04 -6.65
CA VAL A 62 -1.27 1.85 -7.86
C VAL A 62 -0.68 0.78 -8.77
N VAL A 63 0.61 0.91 -9.10
CA VAL A 63 1.23 0.07 -10.13
C VAL A 63 1.74 -1.23 -9.52
N LEU A 64 2.60 -1.18 -8.49
CA LEU A 64 3.20 -2.41 -7.96
C LEU A 64 2.16 -3.28 -7.24
N TYR A 65 1.38 -2.72 -6.32
CA TYR A 65 0.34 -3.50 -5.63
C TYR A 65 -0.82 -3.88 -6.55
N GLY A 66 -1.23 -2.99 -7.47
CA GLY A 66 -2.24 -3.30 -8.46
C GLY A 66 -1.81 -4.42 -9.39
N ALA A 67 -0.58 -4.36 -9.90
CA ALA A 67 -0.01 -5.43 -10.74
C ALA A 67 0.16 -6.73 -9.96
N ALA A 68 0.70 -6.67 -8.74
CA ALA A 68 0.86 -7.84 -7.89
C ALA A 68 -0.49 -8.53 -7.64
N LEU A 69 -1.54 -7.77 -7.30
CA LEU A 69 -2.87 -8.33 -7.10
C LEU A 69 -3.41 -8.95 -8.38
N ALA A 70 -3.29 -8.26 -9.54
CA ALA A 70 -3.79 -8.78 -10.81
C ALA A 70 -3.09 -10.09 -11.26
N LEU A 71 -1.81 -10.24 -10.93
CA LEU A 71 -1.00 -11.40 -11.31
C LEU A 71 -1.11 -12.56 -10.33
N LEU A 72 -1.22 -12.26 -9.04
CA LEU A 72 -1.12 -13.25 -7.97
C LEU A 72 -2.48 -13.69 -7.42
N ASP A 73 -3.57 -12.96 -7.72
CA ASP A 73 -4.91 -13.21 -7.15
C ASP A 73 -5.36 -14.66 -7.24
N GLU A 74 -5.10 -15.32 -8.38
CA GLU A 74 -5.48 -16.72 -8.61
C GLU A 74 -4.55 -17.74 -7.92
N HIS A 75 -3.37 -17.30 -7.47
CA HIS A 75 -2.36 -18.12 -6.80
C HIS A 75 -2.37 -17.97 -5.28
N LEU A 76 -3.05 -16.94 -4.78
CA LEU A 76 -3.12 -16.67 -3.34
C LEU A 76 -4.09 -17.63 -2.65
N PRO A 77 -3.80 -18.05 -1.41
CA PRO A 77 -4.64 -19.00 -0.67
C PRO A 77 -5.98 -18.39 -0.27
N GLY A 78 -7.02 -19.21 -0.35
CA GLY A 78 -8.38 -18.82 0.03
C GLY A 78 -9.15 -18.14 -1.10
N ASN A 79 -10.43 -17.84 -0.85
CA ASN A 79 -11.34 -17.25 -1.85
C ASN A 79 -11.69 -15.79 -1.57
N SER A 80 -11.15 -15.22 -0.49
CA SER A 80 -11.46 -13.87 -0.07
C SER A 80 -10.54 -12.85 -0.75
N LYS A 81 -11.09 -11.98 -1.60
CA LYS A 81 -10.32 -10.90 -2.22
C LYS A 81 -9.76 -9.92 -1.20
N ILE A 82 -10.47 -9.71 -0.08
CA ILE A 82 -9.95 -8.93 1.05
C ILE A 82 -8.73 -9.65 1.65
N GLY A 83 -8.83 -10.97 1.85
CA GLY A 83 -7.70 -11.77 2.33
C GLY A 83 -6.46 -11.68 1.42
N HIS A 84 -6.66 -11.72 0.10
CA HIS A 84 -5.57 -11.56 -0.88
C HIS A 84 -4.92 -10.18 -0.77
N GLY A 85 -5.71 -9.10 -0.68
CA GLY A 85 -5.20 -7.76 -0.48
C GLY A 85 -4.42 -7.60 0.82
N VAL A 86 -4.94 -8.13 1.94
CA VAL A 86 -4.27 -8.11 3.25
C VAL A 86 -2.96 -8.89 3.22
N LEU A 87 -2.94 -10.07 2.59
CA LEU A 87 -1.74 -10.89 2.48
C LEU A 87 -0.63 -10.16 1.69
N LEU A 88 -0.98 -9.57 0.54
CA LEU A 88 -0.05 -8.78 -0.26
C LEU A 88 0.46 -7.56 0.51
N ALA A 89 -0.41 -6.85 1.19
CA ALA A 89 -0.03 -5.68 1.99
C ALA A 89 0.89 -6.06 3.17
N THR A 90 0.62 -7.19 3.82
CA THR A 90 1.48 -7.69 4.91
C THR A 90 2.87 -8.10 4.38
N ALA A 91 2.92 -8.75 3.22
CA ALA A 91 4.20 -9.08 2.58
C ALA A 91 4.98 -7.81 2.20
N GLY A 92 4.32 -6.80 1.67
CA GLY A 92 4.94 -5.49 1.38
C GLY A 92 5.38 -4.75 2.63
N TRP A 93 4.60 -4.80 3.73
CA TRP A 93 5.01 -4.28 5.01
C TRP A 93 6.28 -4.96 5.52
N LEU A 94 6.35 -6.29 5.43
CA LEU A 94 7.54 -7.03 5.86
C LEU A 94 8.76 -6.64 5.02
N MET A 95 8.61 -6.52 3.70
CA MET A 95 9.67 -6.04 2.82
C MET A 95 10.11 -4.62 3.22
N MET A 96 9.17 -3.71 3.48
CA MET A 96 9.48 -2.36 3.95
C MET A 96 10.26 -2.39 5.25
N MET A 97 9.85 -3.19 6.23
CA MET A 97 10.48 -3.27 7.55
C MET A 97 11.89 -3.85 7.51
N VAL A 98 12.12 -4.84 6.64
CA VAL A 98 13.40 -5.57 6.58
C VAL A 98 14.37 -4.94 5.57
N VAL A 99 13.88 -4.28 4.53
CA VAL A 99 14.72 -3.74 3.46
C VAL A 99 14.73 -2.20 3.48
N LEU A 100 13.56 -1.57 3.36
CA LEU A 100 13.51 -0.11 3.17
C LEU A 100 13.85 0.66 4.46
N MET A 101 13.40 0.21 5.63
CA MET A 101 13.70 0.88 6.90
C MET A 101 15.19 0.89 7.22
N PRO A 102 15.95 -0.21 7.08
CA PRO A 102 17.40 -0.17 7.21
C PRO A 102 18.08 0.76 6.19
N ILE A 103 17.67 0.74 4.92
CA ILE A 103 18.22 1.63 3.88
C ILE A 103 17.93 3.10 4.21
N ALA A 104 16.78 3.41 4.78
CA ALA A 104 16.42 4.76 5.25
C ALA A 104 17.15 5.17 6.55
N GLY A 105 18.04 4.32 7.10
CA GLY A 105 18.79 4.60 8.32
C GLY A 105 18.00 4.47 9.62
N THR A 106 16.77 3.97 9.56
CA THR A 106 15.88 3.83 10.74
C THR A 106 16.02 2.49 11.46
N GLY A 107 16.91 1.64 10.99
CA GLY A 107 17.19 0.33 11.56
C GLY A 107 16.17 -0.75 11.16
N LEU A 108 16.48 -2.00 11.48
CA LEU A 108 15.59 -3.13 11.23
C LEU A 108 14.24 -2.89 11.90
N PHE A 109 13.15 -3.13 11.18
CA PHE A 109 11.77 -2.82 11.60
C PHE A 109 11.52 -1.34 11.96
N GLY A 110 12.43 -0.43 11.60
CA GLY A 110 12.29 0.98 11.96
C GLY A 110 12.42 1.25 13.46
N LEU A 111 13.09 0.37 14.21
CA LEU A 111 13.15 0.41 15.69
C LEU A 111 13.87 1.64 16.22
N ASN A 112 14.72 2.30 15.41
CA ASN A 112 15.31 3.60 15.80
C ASN A 112 14.27 4.72 15.94
N LEU A 113 13.08 4.54 15.35
CA LEU A 113 11.92 5.44 15.51
C LEU A 113 11.03 5.05 16.71
N GLY A 114 11.33 3.92 17.36
CA GLY A 114 10.56 3.34 18.45
C GLY A 114 9.63 2.21 18.02
N ILE A 115 9.20 1.41 19.00
CA ILE A 115 8.34 0.22 18.80
C ILE A 115 6.98 0.56 18.17
N SER A 116 6.50 1.78 18.30
CA SER A 116 5.27 2.27 17.68
C SER A 116 5.35 2.33 16.15
N ALA A 117 6.56 2.47 15.57
CA ALA A 117 6.73 2.55 14.12
C ALA A 117 6.29 1.27 13.39
N PRO A 118 6.79 0.06 13.72
CA PRO A 118 6.34 -1.16 13.06
C PRO A 118 4.86 -1.46 13.34
N ILE A 119 4.34 -1.15 14.52
CA ILE A 119 2.93 -1.40 14.87
C ILE A 119 2.02 -0.50 14.04
N MET A 120 2.28 0.82 14.01
CA MET A 120 1.47 1.78 13.25
C MET A 120 1.52 1.47 11.75
N THR A 121 2.69 1.22 11.20
CA THR A 121 2.84 0.91 9.78
C THR A 121 2.18 -0.41 9.40
N LEU A 122 2.19 -1.42 10.28
CA LEU A 122 1.44 -2.66 10.06
C LEU A 122 -0.07 -2.38 9.99
N MET A 123 -0.61 -1.62 10.94
CA MET A 123 -2.04 -1.26 10.92
C MET A 123 -2.42 -0.55 9.62
N LEU A 124 -1.59 0.39 9.17
CA LEU A 124 -1.82 1.10 7.91
C LEU A 124 -1.78 0.17 6.69
N HIS A 125 -0.87 -0.80 6.67
CA HIS A 125 -0.81 -1.80 5.60
C HIS A 125 -2.01 -2.76 5.63
N LEU A 126 -2.49 -3.15 6.82
CA LEU A 126 -3.70 -3.97 6.93
C LEU A 126 -4.93 -3.23 6.41
N ILE A 127 -5.08 -1.94 6.73
CA ILE A 127 -6.16 -1.09 6.19
C ILE A 127 -6.03 -0.98 4.68
N PHE A 128 -4.83 -0.67 4.17
CA PHE A 128 -4.56 -0.60 2.74
C PHE A 128 -4.94 -1.90 2.03
N GLY A 129 -4.48 -3.04 2.53
CA GLY A 129 -4.77 -4.35 1.96
C GLY A 129 -6.26 -4.70 1.97
N ALA A 130 -6.96 -4.37 3.06
CA ALA A 130 -8.40 -4.58 3.16
C ALA A 130 -9.17 -3.75 2.12
N VAL A 131 -8.82 -2.47 1.95
CA VAL A 131 -9.44 -1.59 0.94
C VAL A 131 -9.12 -2.07 -0.47
N LEU A 132 -7.85 -2.42 -0.73
CA LEU A 132 -7.38 -2.95 -2.00
C LEU A 132 -8.18 -4.19 -2.43
N GLY A 133 -8.28 -5.17 -1.54
CA GLY A 133 -9.00 -6.42 -1.80
C GLY A 133 -10.51 -6.23 -1.89
N ALA A 134 -11.10 -5.40 -1.03
CA ALA A 134 -12.55 -5.12 -1.03
C ALA A 134 -12.98 -4.45 -2.34
N TYR A 135 -12.26 -3.40 -2.76
CA TYR A 135 -12.59 -2.69 -4.00
C TYR A 135 -12.38 -3.59 -5.23
N TYR A 136 -11.30 -4.34 -5.27
CA TYR A 136 -11.03 -5.29 -6.35
C TYR A 136 -12.13 -6.35 -6.46
N GLY A 137 -12.53 -6.98 -5.35
CA GLY A 137 -13.61 -7.96 -5.30
C GLY A 137 -14.95 -7.39 -5.76
N HIS A 138 -15.28 -6.16 -5.33
CA HIS A 138 -16.47 -5.45 -5.78
C HIS A 138 -16.47 -5.16 -7.29
N ALA A 139 -15.32 -4.73 -7.83
CA ALA A 139 -15.17 -4.46 -9.26
C ALA A 139 -15.30 -5.73 -10.13
N LEU A 140 -14.86 -6.89 -9.61
CA LEU A 140 -15.04 -8.18 -10.28
C LEU A 140 -16.51 -8.62 -10.25
N ALA A 141 -17.19 -8.51 -9.11
CA ALA A 141 -18.59 -8.89 -8.95
C ALA A 141 -19.51 -8.08 -9.89
N ARG A 142 -19.27 -6.77 -10.03
CA ARG A 142 -20.01 -5.93 -10.97
C ARG A 142 -19.87 -6.38 -12.43
N GLN A 143 -18.71 -6.86 -12.83
CA GLN A 143 -18.50 -7.36 -14.19
C GLN A 143 -19.29 -8.65 -14.44
N ALA A 144 -19.37 -9.53 -13.46
CA ALA A 144 -20.11 -10.79 -13.57
C ALA A 144 -21.63 -10.58 -13.67
N SER A 145 -22.16 -9.46 -13.15
CA SER A 145 -23.58 -9.14 -13.15
C SER A 145 -24.07 -8.41 -14.42
N VAL A 146 -23.19 -8.03 -15.35
CA VAL A 146 -23.58 -7.41 -16.63
C VAL A 146 -23.99 -8.51 -17.60
N PRO A 147 -25.29 -8.59 -18.05
CA PRO A 147 -25.71 -9.56 -19.04
C PRO A 147 -24.93 -9.38 -20.35
N LEU A 148 -24.49 -10.49 -20.94
CA LEU A 148 -23.98 -10.47 -22.30
C LEU A 148 -25.10 -9.93 -23.22
N ARG A 149 -24.93 -8.71 -23.73
CA ARG A 149 -25.80 -8.24 -24.79
C ARG A 149 -25.58 -9.15 -26.00
N ALA A 150 -26.58 -9.97 -26.29
CA ALA A 150 -26.65 -10.78 -27.49
C ALA A 150 -26.79 -9.88 -28.73
#